data_99cbf69304f4a4843a3f9ecc0abd0a22
#
_entry.id   99cbf69304f4a4843a3f9ecc0abd0a22
#
_cell.length_a   1.000
_cell.length_b   1.000
_cell.length_c   1.000
_cell.angle_alpha   90.00
_cell.angle_beta   90.00
_cell.angle_gamma   90.00
#
_symmetry.space_group_name_H-M   'P 1'
#
loop_
_entity.id
_entity.type
_entity.pdbx_description
1 polymer ?
#
loop_
_entity_poly.entity_id
_entity_poly.type
_entity_poly.pdbx_seq_one_letter_code
_entity_poly.pdbx_strand_id
1 'polypeptide(L)'
;MKKLSEKDRRLHQQFSEYGRNAREWMKKCVLLLPEIERNRIWEKKGFHNIYEYSAKLAGMNHDTVVDGLRVLKKVEDKPELLKIVEEKGYRAVKPIACIATKENAGFWAEKARIMS
;
A
#
# COMPACT_ATOMS: atom_id res chain seq x y z
N MET A 1 -28.02 -17.07 9.03
CA MET A 1 -26.71 -16.83 9.66
C MET A 1 -26.65 -17.47 11.02
N LYS A 2 -25.63 -18.24 11.30
CA LYS A 2 -25.50 -18.90 12.60
C LYS A 2 -25.12 -17.89 13.68
N LYS A 3 -25.70 -18.06 14.85
CA LYS A 3 -25.37 -17.22 16.01
C LYS A 3 -23.98 -17.57 16.52
N LEU A 4 -23.17 -16.56 16.79
CA LEU A 4 -21.87 -16.73 17.37
C LEU A 4 -21.98 -16.78 18.89
N SER A 5 -21.22 -17.67 19.54
CA SER A 5 -21.06 -17.65 20.98
C SER A 5 -20.29 -16.42 21.40
N GLU A 6 -20.29 -16.12 22.70
CA GLU A 6 -19.52 -15.01 23.25
C GLU A 6 -18.04 -15.14 22.93
N LYS A 7 -17.51 -16.36 23.07
CA LYS A 7 -16.10 -16.65 22.77
C LYS A 7 -15.79 -16.45 21.31
N ASP A 8 -16.66 -16.94 20.40
CA ASP A 8 -16.47 -16.78 18.97
C ASP A 8 -16.53 -15.33 18.56
N ARG A 9 -17.39 -14.55 19.19
CA ARG A 9 -17.52 -13.12 18.91
C ARG A 9 -16.25 -12.38 19.26
N ARG A 10 -15.62 -12.70 20.40
CA ARG A 10 -14.35 -12.10 20.79
C ARG A 10 -13.22 -12.46 19.83
N LEU A 11 -13.15 -13.72 19.44
CA LEU A 11 -12.13 -14.18 18.50
C LEU A 11 -12.27 -13.47 17.14
N HIS A 12 -13.50 -13.36 16.67
CA HIS A 12 -13.77 -12.64 15.42
C HIS A 12 -13.34 -11.19 15.52
N GLN A 13 -13.68 -10.52 16.61
CA GLN A 13 -13.34 -9.13 16.82
C GLN A 13 -11.82 -8.92 16.86
N GLN A 14 -11.10 -9.77 17.59
CA GLN A 14 -9.64 -9.72 17.67
C GLN A 14 -9.00 -9.94 16.30
N PHE A 15 -9.47 -10.95 15.57
CA PHE A 15 -8.95 -11.24 14.26
C PHE A 15 -9.15 -10.06 13.30
N SER A 16 -10.35 -9.48 13.30
CA SER A 16 -10.69 -8.34 12.45
C SER A 16 -9.84 -7.11 12.78
N GLU A 17 -9.61 -6.87 14.06
CA GLU A 17 -8.80 -5.74 14.51
C GLU A 17 -7.34 -5.91 14.12
N TYR A 18 -6.77 -7.10 14.36
CA TYR A 18 -5.39 -7.36 13.98
C TYR A 18 -5.20 -7.26 12.48
N GLY A 19 -6.15 -7.78 11.70
CA GLY A 19 -6.10 -7.69 10.24
C GLY A 19 -6.13 -6.26 9.74
N ARG A 20 -6.98 -5.43 10.34
CA ARG A 20 -7.08 -4.01 10.00
C ARG A 20 -5.77 -3.29 10.30
N ASN A 21 -5.19 -3.56 11.47
CA ASN A 21 -3.92 -2.96 11.87
C ASN A 21 -2.79 -3.39 10.96
N ALA A 22 -2.76 -4.66 10.59
CA ALA A 22 -1.75 -5.17 9.67
C ALA A 22 -1.81 -4.48 8.31
N ARG A 23 -3.03 -4.26 7.79
CA ARG A 23 -3.21 -3.54 6.52
C ARG A 23 -2.74 -2.09 6.61
N GLU A 24 -3.01 -1.42 7.73
CA GLU A 24 -2.56 -0.04 7.95
C GLU A 24 -1.03 0.05 7.98
N TRP A 25 -0.39 -0.85 8.70
CA TRP A 25 1.07 -0.88 8.76
C TRP A 25 1.67 -1.21 7.41
N MET A 26 1.06 -2.12 6.64
CA MET A 26 1.55 -2.46 5.31
C MET A 26 1.47 -1.27 4.36
N LYS A 27 0.39 -0.48 4.41
CA LYS A 27 0.29 0.75 3.61
C LYS A 27 1.45 1.71 3.91
N LYS A 28 1.80 1.85 5.17
CA LYS A 28 2.92 2.69 5.58
C LYS A 28 4.25 2.18 5.05
N CYS A 29 4.45 0.85 5.09
CA CYS A 29 5.65 0.24 4.54
C CYS A 29 5.79 0.51 3.04
N VAL A 30 4.71 0.36 2.29
CA VAL A 30 4.72 0.59 0.84
C VAL A 30 5.10 2.04 0.53
N LEU A 31 4.60 2.99 1.30
CA LEU A 31 4.92 4.40 1.08
C LEU A 31 6.40 4.72 1.25
N LEU A 32 7.12 3.92 2.03
CA LEU A 32 8.56 4.12 2.25
C LEU A 32 9.44 3.51 1.15
N LEU A 33 8.87 2.64 0.32
CA LEU A 33 9.65 1.90 -0.70
C LEU A 33 10.44 2.81 -1.66
N PRO A 34 9.86 3.88 -2.22
CA PRO A 34 10.61 4.71 -3.17
C PRO A 34 11.88 5.30 -2.57
N GLU A 35 11.82 5.77 -1.33
CA GLU A 35 12.98 6.35 -0.68
C GLU A 35 14.02 5.30 -0.30
N ILE A 36 13.56 4.13 0.16
CA ILE A 36 14.44 3.00 0.46
C ILE A 36 15.19 2.58 -0.81
N GLU A 37 14.50 2.52 -1.96
CA GLU A 37 15.12 2.18 -3.24
C GLU A 37 16.10 3.26 -3.69
N ARG A 38 15.69 4.51 -3.60
CA ARG A 38 16.54 5.63 -4.03
C ARG A 38 17.83 5.69 -3.25
N ASN A 39 17.76 5.48 -1.95
CA ASN A 39 18.92 5.55 -1.05
C ASN A 39 19.64 4.21 -0.92
N ARG A 40 19.19 3.17 -1.60
CA ARG A 40 19.74 1.81 -1.56
C ARG A 40 19.98 1.33 -0.12
N ILE A 41 19.00 1.55 0.74
CA ILE A 41 19.09 1.17 2.16
C ILE A 41 19.25 -0.35 2.30
N TRP A 42 18.59 -1.12 1.43
CA TRP A 42 18.70 -2.57 1.42
C TRP A 42 20.16 -3.02 1.24
N GLU A 43 20.92 -2.33 0.38
CA GLU A 43 22.34 -2.65 0.16
C GLU A 43 23.19 -2.33 1.40
N LYS A 44 22.95 -1.18 2.01
CA LYS A 44 23.66 -0.77 3.23
C LYS A 44 23.41 -1.73 4.39
N LYS A 45 22.29 -2.43 4.37
CA LYS A 45 21.94 -3.42 5.39
C LYS A 45 22.32 -4.85 5.00
N GLY A 46 23.00 -5.04 3.87
CA GLY A 46 23.52 -6.33 3.47
C GLY A 46 22.57 -7.22 2.69
N PHE A 47 21.47 -6.67 2.20
CA PHE A 47 20.53 -7.43 1.36
C PHE A 47 20.93 -7.30 -0.12
N HIS A 48 20.52 -8.26 -0.92
CA HIS A 48 20.89 -8.31 -2.34
C HIS A 48 20.07 -7.34 -3.19
N ASN A 49 18.83 -7.07 -2.80
CA ASN A 49 17.93 -6.19 -3.52
C ASN A 49 16.75 -5.79 -2.61
N ILE A 50 15.92 -4.88 -3.12
CA ILE A 50 14.78 -4.39 -2.35
C ILE A 50 13.74 -5.48 -2.12
N TYR A 51 13.65 -6.48 -3.00
CA TYR A 51 12.68 -7.57 -2.87
C TYR A 51 13.00 -8.46 -1.67
N GLU A 52 14.28 -8.83 -1.53
CA GLU A 52 14.71 -9.59 -0.37
C GLU A 52 14.53 -8.80 0.92
N TYR A 53 14.92 -7.52 0.91
CA TYR A 53 14.75 -6.62 2.04
C TYR A 53 13.29 -6.55 2.48
N SER A 54 12.38 -6.31 1.53
CA SER A 54 10.96 -6.16 1.82
C SER A 54 10.31 -7.45 2.28
N ALA A 55 10.72 -8.58 1.70
CA ALA A 55 10.19 -9.88 2.09
C ALA A 55 10.61 -10.25 3.50
N LYS A 56 11.88 -10.05 3.84
CA LYS A 56 12.40 -10.44 5.14
C LYS A 56 11.95 -9.54 6.27
N LEU A 57 11.86 -8.24 6.03
CA LEU A 57 11.54 -7.29 7.09
C LEU A 57 10.04 -7.02 7.22
N ALA A 58 9.29 -7.11 6.13
CA ALA A 58 7.87 -6.75 6.13
C ALA A 58 6.94 -7.85 5.61
N GLY A 59 7.48 -8.99 5.22
CA GLY A 59 6.65 -10.06 4.65
C GLY A 59 5.99 -9.66 3.34
N MET A 60 6.60 -8.73 2.62
CA MET A 60 6.03 -8.18 1.39
C MET A 60 6.47 -9.01 0.19
N ASN A 61 5.52 -9.45 -0.64
CA ASN A 61 5.87 -10.25 -1.80
C ASN A 61 6.40 -9.37 -2.94
N HIS A 62 7.03 -10.03 -3.91
CA HIS A 62 7.68 -9.38 -5.04
C HIS A 62 6.73 -8.46 -5.81
N ASP A 63 5.52 -8.94 -6.11
CA ASP A 63 4.57 -8.18 -6.91
C ASP A 63 4.11 -6.91 -6.19
N THR A 64 3.95 -6.96 -4.88
CA THR A 64 3.60 -5.79 -4.09
C THR A 64 4.68 -4.72 -4.18
N VAL A 65 5.94 -5.13 -4.13
CA VAL A 65 7.06 -4.18 -4.25
C VAL A 65 7.09 -3.56 -5.64
N VAL A 66 6.99 -4.40 -6.69
CA VAL A 66 7.00 -3.92 -8.08
C VAL A 66 5.86 -2.94 -8.32
N ASP A 67 4.64 -3.34 -7.98
CA ASP A 67 3.45 -2.50 -8.21
C ASP A 67 3.47 -1.23 -7.37
N GLY A 68 3.85 -1.37 -6.10
CA GLY A 68 3.93 -0.22 -5.20
C GLY A 68 4.91 0.82 -5.68
N LEU A 69 6.12 0.41 -6.06
CA LEU A 69 7.12 1.31 -6.59
C LEU A 69 6.65 2.00 -7.87
N ARG A 70 6.04 1.22 -8.78
CA ARG A 70 5.57 1.77 -10.05
C ARG A 70 4.47 2.81 -9.84
N VAL A 71 3.47 2.48 -9.03
CA VAL A 71 2.36 3.41 -8.76
C VAL A 71 2.88 4.68 -8.08
N LEU A 72 3.69 4.54 -7.04
CA LEU A 72 4.20 5.70 -6.33
C LEU A 72 5.06 6.60 -7.20
N LYS A 73 5.86 6.03 -8.09
CA LYS A 73 6.65 6.81 -9.03
C LYS A 73 5.75 7.61 -9.98
N LYS A 74 4.65 7.01 -10.43
CA LYS A 74 3.72 7.66 -11.35
C LYS A 74 2.94 8.80 -10.69
N VAL A 75 2.68 8.72 -9.39
CA VAL A 75 1.85 9.70 -8.70
C VAL A 75 2.63 10.65 -7.79
N GLU A 76 3.96 10.55 -7.74
CA GLU A 76 4.76 11.40 -6.86
C GLU A 76 4.58 12.89 -7.13
N ASP A 77 4.24 13.27 -8.37
CA ASP A 77 3.98 14.65 -8.76
C ASP A 77 2.47 14.98 -8.81
N LYS A 78 1.62 14.10 -8.26
CA LYS A 78 0.17 14.26 -8.27
C LYS A 78 -0.35 14.12 -6.84
N PRO A 79 -0.30 15.21 -6.04
CA PRO A 79 -0.65 15.15 -4.61
C PRO A 79 -2.03 14.58 -4.34
N GLU A 80 -3.00 14.83 -5.21
CA GLU A 80 -4.37 14.34 -5.04
C GLU A 80 -4.41 12.80 -5.07
N LEU A 81 -3.64 12.19 -5.98
CA LEU A 81 -3.58 10.74 -6.09
C LEU A 81 -2.71 10.12 -5.00
N LEU A 82 -1.63 10.80 -4.64
CA LEU A 82 -0.78 10.35 -3.54
C LEU A 82 -1.58 10.26 -2.24
N LYS A 83 -2.47 11.22 -2.02
CA LYS A 83 -3.34 11.20 -0.85
C LYS A 83 -4.26 9.98 -0.84
N ILE A 84 -4.78 9.57 -2.00
CA ILE A 84 -5.60 8.36 -2.10
C ILE A 84 -4.77 7.11 -1.76
N VAL A 85 -3.51 7.07 -2.20
CA VAL A 85 -2.61 5.96 -1.84
C VAL A 85 -2.42 5.89 -0.32
N GLU A 86 -2.24 7.04 0.32
CA GLU A 86 -2.09 7.10 1.78
C GLU A 86 -3.34 6.61 2.50
N GLU A 87 -4.52 6.95 1.99
CA GLU A 87 -5.79 6.57 2.61
C GLU A 87 -6.21 5.15 2.30
N LYS A 88 -6.11 4.73 1.05
CA LYS A 88 -6.67 3.46 0.56
C LYS A 88 -5.65 2.43 0.12
N GLY A 89 -4.38 2.82 0.00
CA GLY A 89 -3.33 1.96 -0.51
C GLY A 89 -3.12 2.13 -2.01
N TYR A 90 -2.01 1.61 -2.52
CA TYR A 90 -1.61 1.81 -3.92
C TYR A 90 -2.57 1.14 -4.92
N ARG A 91 -3.25 0.07 -4.51
CA ARG A 91 -4.15 -0.67 -5.41
C ARG A 91 -5.34 0.16 -5.87
N ALA A 92 -5.79 1.10 -5.05
CA ALA A 92 -6.90 1.98 -5.42
C ALA A 92 -6.54 2.89 -6.59
N VAL A 93 -5.26 3.19 -6.76
CA VAL A 93 -4.77 4.10 -7.80
C VAL A 93 -4.13 3.36 -8.97
N LYS A 94 -3.77 2.09 -8.77
CA LYS A 94 -3.07 1.30 -9.79
C LYS A 94 -3.72 1.35 -11.18
N PRO A 95 -5.04 1.19 -11.32
CA PRO A 95 -5.67 1.19 -12.65
C PRO A 95 -5.53 2.50 -13.41
N ILE A 96 -5.37 3.62 -12.71
CA ILE A 96 -5.36 4.95 -13.32
C ILE A 96 -3.98 5.62 -13.27
N ALA A 97 -3.01 5.00 -12.61
CA ALA A 97 -1.69 5.60 -12.41
C ALA A 97 -1.00 5.96 -13.72
N CYS A 98 -1.19 5.15 -14.76
CA CYS A 98 -0.53 5.37 -16.06
C CYS A 98 -1.25 6.39 -16.94
N ILE A 99 -2.54 6.65 -16.70
CA ILE A 99 -3.34 7.55 -17.55
C ILE A 99 -3.61 8.91 -16.91
N ALA A 100 -3.41 9.03 -15.61
CA ALA A 100 -3.65 10.30 -14.92
C ALA A 100 -2.53 11.30 -15.25
N THR A 101 -2.93 12.56 -15.44
CA THR A 101 -2.01 13.68 -15.64
C THR A 101 -2.17 14.65 -14.48
N LYS A 102 -1.28 15.64 -14.38
CA LYS A 102 -1.41 16.67 -13.33
C LYS A 102 -2.73 17.42 -13.46
N GLU A 103 -3.20 17.65 -14.69
CA GLU A 103 -4.42 18.39 -14.95
C GLU A 103 -5.68 17.62 -14.56
N ASN A 104 -5.68 16.30 -14.74
CA ASN A 104 -6.87 15.49 -14.43
C ASN A 104 -6.73 14.65 -13.18
N ALA A 105 -5.66 14.84 -12.40
CA ALA A 105 -5.42 14.07 -11.17
C ALA A 105 -6.57 14.20 -10.16
N GLY A 106 -7.13 15.41 -10.03
CA GLY A 106 -8.27 15.63 -9.13
C GLY A 106 -9.49 14.83 -9.54
N PHE A 107 -9.76 14.76 -10.84
CA PHE A 107 -10.87 13.97 -11.36
C PHE A 107 -10.69 12.48 -11.02
N TRP A 108 -9.50 11.93 -11.27
CA TRP A 108 -9.23 10.52 -10.99
C TRP A 108 -9.20 10.22 -9.50
N ALA A 109 -8.73 11.18 -8.69
CA ALA A 109 -8.73 11.02 -7.23
C ALA A 109 -10.16 10.90 -6.71
N GLU A 110 -11.08 11.71 -7.23
CA GLU A 110 -12.49 11.67 -6.85
C GLU A 110 -13.10 10.33 -7.24
N LYS A 111 -12.80 9.84 -8.44
CA LYS A 111 -13.27 8.53 -8.88
C LYS A 111 -12.74 7.41 -7.98
N ALA A 112 -11.46 7.45 -7.65
CA ALA A 112 -10.84 6.43 -6.79
C ALA A 112 -11.40 6.46 -5.36
N ARG A 113 -11.78 7.64 -4.89
CA ARG A 113 -12.37 7.81 -3.55
C ARG A 113 -13.75 7.15 -3.48
N ILE A 114 -14.54 7.27 -4.55
CA ILE A 114 -15.89 6.70 -4.62
C ILE A 114 -15.85 5.19 -4.83
N MET A 115 -14.93 4.72 -5.66
CA MET A 115 -14.78 3.30 -5.96
C MET A 115 -14.07 2.59 -4.80
N SER A 116 -14.69 1.57 -4.28
CA SER A 116 -14.12 0.81 -3.17
C SER A 116 -13.20 -0.30 -3.65
#